data_98f84e7ce322e72b05fd6fd794a23a25
#
_entry.id   98f84e7ce322e72b05fd6fd794a23a25
#
_cell.length_a   1.000
_cell.length_b   1.000
_cell.length_c   1.000
_cell.angle_alpha   90.00
_cell.angle_beta   90.00
_cell.angle_gamma   90.00
#
_symmetry.space_group_name_H-M   'P 1'
#
loop_
_entity.id
_entity.type
_entity.pdbx_description
1 polymer ?
#
loop_
_entity_poly.entity_id
_entity_poly.type
_entity_poly.pdbx_seq_one_letter_code
_entity_poly.pdbx_strand_id
1 'polypeptide(L)'
;MAEVDKWYVADGWYSDGPADIKPQKDYYNPWAIQYYTVLYSVFAAKSDPARAALYRNRATKFGQQFARWFDENGAALPFGRSLTYRIGQSAFYSACIWAGLEPLPLPVMKGIIVRNLNWWLARPIFDRDGVLTIGYGYPQQYMAEQYNAPGSPYWGREGLFVCWPCPTTTRSGPPRPPRCPSS
;
A
#
# COMPACT_ATOMS: atom_id res chain seq x y z
N MET A 1 3.34 8.14 -15.98
CA MET A 1 2.71 8.94 -14.90
C MET A 1 1.65 9.91 -15.38
N ALA A 2 1.79 10.54 -16.57
CA ALA A 2 0.74 11.41 -17.10
C ALA A 2 -0.62 10.72 -17.27
N GLU A 3 -0.65 9.43 -17.54
CA GLU A 3 -1.89 8.65 -17.61
C GLU A 3 -2.60 8.54 -16.25
N VAL A 4 -1.84 8.33 -15.18
CA VAL A 4 -2.38 8.25 -13.82
C VAL A 4 -3.05 9.55 -13.40
N ASP A 5 -2.55 10.70 -13.88
CA ASP A 5 -3.16 11.99 -13.56
C ASP A 5 -4.58 12.14 -14.09
N LYS A 6 -4.91 11.47 -15.20
CA LYS A 6 -6.27 11.47 -15.78
C LYS A 6 -7.29 10.72 -14.90
N TRP A 7 -6.84 9.83 -14.06
CA TRP A 7 -7.68 9.02 -13.17
C TRP A 7 -7.90 9.66 -11.81
N TYR A 8 -7.32 10.82 -11.57
CA TYR A 8 -7.54 11.54 -10.33
C TYR A 8 -8.99 12.04 -10.22
N VAL A 9 -9.63 11.74 -9.12
CA VAL A 9 -11.03 12.13 -8.86
C VAL A 9 -11.08 13.36 -7.96
N ALA A 10 -10.83 13.19 -6.69
CA ALA A 10 -10.83 14.26 -5.68
C ALA A 10 -10.22 13.74 -4.36
N ASP A 11 -9.83 14.66 -3.48
CA ASP A 11 -9.43 14.38 -2.09
C ASP A 11 -8.38 13.28 -1.92
N GLY A 12 -7.49 13.17 -2.88
CA GLY A 12 -6.45 12.17 -2.91
C GLY A 12 -6.85 10.86 -3.61
N TRP A 13 -8.11 10.65 -3.91
CA TRP A 13 -8.59 9.42 -4.55
C TRP A 13 -8.40 9.42 -6.06
N TYR A 14 -8.07 8.26 -6.57
CA TYR A 14 -8.06 7.94 -8.00
C TYR A 14 -9.18 6.97 -8.34
N SER A 15 -9.61 6.95 -9.59
CA SER A 15 -10.33 5.82 -10.15
C SER A 15 -9.33 4.83 -10.73
N ASP A 16 -9.60 3.54 -10.66
CA ASP A 16 -8.85 2.55 -11.42
C ASP A 16 -9.43 2.45 -12.82
N GLY A 17 -8.94 3.31 -13.70
CA GLY A 17 -9.43 3.56 -15.05
C GLY A 17 -10.27 4.83 -15.16
N PRO A 18 -10.89 5.08 -16.34
CA PRO A 18 -11.67 6.28 -16.61
C PRO A 18 -12.81 6.49 -15.62
N ALA A 19 -12.78 7.60 -14.89
CA ALA A 19 -13.74 7.91 -13.82
C ALA A 19 -15.13 8.29 -14.33
N ASP A 20 -15.22 8.70 -15.59
CA ASP A 20 -16.47 9.06 -16.29
C ASP A 20 -17.32 7.85 -16.67
N ILE A 21 -16.69 6.67 -16.82
CA ILE A 21 -17.40 5.42 -17.16
C ILE A 21 -17.91 4.73 -15.89
N LYS A 22 -17.02 4.40 -14.97
CA LYS A 22 -17.33 3.78 -13.68
C LYS A 22 -16.17 4.02 -12.71
N PRO A 23 -16.30 5.01 -11.81
CA PRO A 23 -15.25 5.26 -10.84
C PRO A 23 -15.08 4.05 -9.92
N GLN A 24 -13.91 3.39 -10.00
CA GLN A 24 -13.60 2.23 -9.19
C GLN A 24 -12.56 2.63 -8.13
N LYS A 25 -12.96 2.59 -6.87
CA LYS A 25 -12.15 2.98 -5.72
C LYS A 25 -12.00 1.80 -4.75
N ASP A 26 -11.13 0.87 -5.10
CA ASP A 26 -10.81 -0.31 -4.30
C ASP A 26 -9.35 -0.28 -3.83
N TYR A 27 -8.81 -1.42 -3.42
CA TYR A 27 -7.42 -1.53 -2.95
C TYR A 27 -6.36 -1.26 -4.00
N TYR A 28 -6.70 -1.15 -5.29
CA TYR A 28 -5.76 -0.64 -6.30
C TYR A 28 -5.39 0.83 -6.06
N ASN A 29 -6.21 1.60 -5.34
CA ASN A 29 -5.80 2.92 -4.86
C ASN A 29 -4.59 2.81 -3.91
N PRO A 30 -4.67 2.16 -2.73
CA PRO A 30 -3.56 2.17 -1.78
C PRO A 30 -2.34 1.37 -2.24
N TRP A 31 -2.49 0.14 -2.77
CA TRP A 31 -1.32 -0.69 -3.06
C TRP A 31 -0.71 -0.50 -4.45
N ALA A 32 -1.43 0.07 -5.41
CA ALA A 32 -0.90 0.34 -6.73
C ALA A 32 -0.75 1.86 -6.97
N ILE A 33 -1.85 2.58 -7.17
CA ILE A 33 -1.76 3.98 -7.62
C ILE A 33 -1.04 4.84 -6.60
N GLN A 34 -1.50 4.88 -5.36
CA GLN A 34 -0.90 5.70 -4.30
C GLN A 34 0.49 5.21 -3.92
N TYR A 35 0.67 3.90 -3.81
CA TYR A 35 1.97 3.31 -3.51
C TYR A 35 3.03 3.76 -4.51
N TYR A 36 2.78 3.56 -5.80
CA TYR A 36 3.75 3.93 -6.83
C TYR A 36 3.87 5.44 -7.05
N THR A 37 2.82 6.23 -6.83
CA THR A 37 2.94 7.70 -6.87
C THR A 37 3.79 8.25 -5.73
N VAL A 38 3.72 7.65 -4.54
CA VAL A 38 4.60 7.97 -3.40
C VAL A 38 6.05 7.61 -3.74
N LEU A 39 6.33 6.41 -4.27
CA LEU A 39 7.67 6.04 -4.71
C LEU A 39 8.19 7.00 -5.80
N TYR A 40 7.37 7.30 -6.80
CA TYR A 40 7.72 8.27 -7.84
C TYR A 40 8.11 9.62 -7.25
N SER A 41 7.39 10.09 -6.24
CA SER A 41 7.66 11.37 -5.60
C SER A 41 9.06 11.47 -4.96
N VAL A 42 9.67 10.33 -4.63
CA VAL A 42 11.04 10.26 -4.11
C VAL A 42 12.04 10.13 -5.25
N PHE A 43 11.84 9.19 -6.17
CA PHE A 43 12.78 8.94 -7.26
C PHE A 43 12.85 10.07 -8.27
N ALA A 44 11.72 10.71 -8.56
CA ALA A 44 11.63 11.80 -9.52
C ALA A 44 11.71 13.20 -8.89
N ALA A 45 12.03 13.31 -7.60
CA ALA A 45 12.05 14.59 -6.88
C ALA A 45 12.91 15.68 -7.55
N LYS A 46 14.01 15.28 -8.20
CA LYS A 46 14.93 16.20 -8.89
C LYS A 46 14.52 16.46 -10.35
N SER A 47 14.00 15.45 -11.05
CA SER A 47 13.69 15.52 -12.48
C SER A 47 12.29 16.04 -12.77
N ASP A 48 11.33 15.84 -11.85
CA ASP A 48 9.95 16.30 -11.96
C ASP A 48 9.42 16.77 -10.58
N PRO A 49 9.98 17.87 -10.04
CA PRO A 49 9.64 18.33 -8.69
C PRO A 49 8.19 18.75 -8.53
N ALA A 50 7.57 19.29 -9.57
CA ALA A 50 6.17 19.73 -9.54
C ALA A 50 5.22 18.54 -9.36
N ARG A 51 5.43 17.46 -10.12
CA ARG A 51 4.62 16.24 -10.01
C ARG A 51 4.92 15.48 -8.73
N ALA A 52 6.16 15.44 -8.30
CA ALA A 52 6.54 14.87 -7.00
C ALA A 52 5.77 15.54 -5.85
N ALA A 53 5.72 16.87 -5.82
CA ALA A 53 4.96 17.65 -4.83
C ALA A 53 3.46 17.38 -4.94
N LEU A 54 2.91 17.34 -6.15
CA LEU A 54 1.50 17.03 -6.41
C LEU A 54 1.11 15.66 -5.84
N TYR A 55 1.90 14.63 -6.09
CA TYR A 55 1.61 13.27 -5.61
C TYR A 55 1.73 13.17 -4.09
N ARG A 56 2.70 13.83 -3.48
CA ARG A 56 2.80 13.91 -2.02
C ARG A 56 1.56 14.54 -1.40
N ASN A 57 1.05 15.62 -1.97
CA ASN A 57 -0.18 16.28 -1.51
C ASN A 57 -1.39 15.34 -1.62
N ARG A 58 -1.58 14.70 -2.78
CA ARG A 58 -2.68 13.75 -3.01
C ARG A 58 -2.60 12.56 -2.05
N ALA A 59 -1.42 11.99 -1.86
CA ALA A 59 -1.19 10.88 -0.93
C ALA A 59 -1.47 11.27 0.53
N THR A 60 -1.12 12.49 0.94
CA THR A 60 -1.45 13.00 2.28
C THR A 60 -2.96 13.05 2.51
N LYS A 61 -3.72 13.61 1.59
CA LYS A 61 -5.19 13.67 1.68
C LYS A 61 -5.81 12.27 1.70
N PHE A 62 -5.35 11.39 0.82
CA PHE A 62 -5.80 10.01 0.75
C PHE A 62 -5.57 9.26 2.07
N GLY A 63 -4.36 9.34 2.61
CA GLY A 63 -3.97 8.59 3.80
C GLY A 63 -4.78 8.94 5.05
N GLN A 64 -5.21 10.20 5.19
CA GLN A 64 -6.08 10.62 6.29
C GLN A 64 -7.45 9.93 6.25
N GLN A 65 -7.99 9.68 5.06
CA GLN A 65 -9.28 9.02 4.88
C GLN A 65 -9.16 7.50 4.91
N PHE A 66 -8.11 6.97 4.28
CA PHE A 66 -7.88 5.54 4.14
C PHE A 66 -7.67 4.83 5.48
N ALA A 67 -7.21 5.53 6.52
CA ALA A 67 -7.10 4.97 7.87
C ALA A 67 -8.41 4.37 8.39
N ARG A 68 -9.55 4.89 7.96
CA ARG A 68 -10.88 4.42 8.36
C ARG A 68 -11.26 3.08 7.75
N TRP A 69 -10.45 2.54 6.86
CA TRP A 69 -10.64 1.19 6.30
C TRP A 69 -10.09 0.10 7.21
N PHE A 70 -9.43 0.46 8.30
CA PHE A 70 -8.87 -0.46 9.28
C PHE A 70 -9.62 -0.33 10.61
N ASP A 71 -9.98 -1.46 11.19
CA ASP A 71 -10.54 -1.50 12.54
C ASP A 71 -9.43 -1.45 13.61
N GLU A 72 -9.83 -1.41 14.87
CA GLU A 72 -8.92 -1.36 16.01
C GLU A 72 -8.06 -2.64 16.16
N ASN A 73 -8.54 -3.78 15.65
CA ASN A 73 -7.83 -5.06 15.68
C ASN A 73 -6.90 -5.26 14.49
N GLY A 74 -6.96 -4.35 13.50
CA GLY A 74 -6.13 -4.40 12.30
C GLY A 74 -6.79 -5.11 11.11
N ALA A 75 -8.05 -5.55 11.23
CA ALA A 75 -8.78 -5.99 10.06
C ALA A 75 -8.99 -4.81 9.11
N ALA A 76 -8.81 -5.07 7.82
CA ALA A 76 -9.10 -4.09 6.80
C ALA A 76 -10.43 -4.43 6.10
N LEU A 77 -11.15 -3.41 5.62
CA LEU A 77 -12.42 -3.56 4.94
C LEU A 77 -12.30 -4.54 3.76
N PRO A 78 -13.05 -5.64 3.72
CA PRO A 78 -13.01 -6.62 2.63
C PRO A 78 -13.82 -6.09 1.44
N PHE A 79 -13.28 -5.13 0.70
CA PHE A 79 -13.97 -4.44 -0.38
C PHE A 79 -13.15 -4.43 -1.67
N GLY A 80 -13.83 -4.72 -2.79
CA GLY A 80 -13.24 -4.70 -4.12
C GLY A 80 -12.60 -6.03 -4.50
N ARG A 81 -11.58 -5.98 -5.33
CA ARG A 81 -10.90 -7.14 -5.95
C ARG A 81 -9.49 -7.32 -5.45
N SER A 82 -8.88 -8.43 -5.84
CA SER A 82 -7.49 -8.81 -5.50
C SER A 82 -7.24 -8.90 -4.00
N LEU A 83 -8.28 -9.24 -3.24
CA LEU A 83 -8.23 -9.33 -1.78
C LEU A 83 -7.28 -10.43 -1.29
N THR A 84 -6.90 -11.37 -2.17
CA THR A 84 -5.88 -12.38 -1.89
C THR A 84 -4.48 -11.78 -1.63
N TYR A 85 -4.24 -10.50 -1.98
CA TYR A 85 -2.98 -9.80 -1.67
C TYR A 85 -2.85 -9.39 -0.20
N ARG A 86 -3.91 -9.52 0.58
CA ARG A 86 -3.95 -9.47 2.06
C ARG A 86 -3.07 -8.38 2.69
N ILE A 87 -1.83 -8.72 3.05
CA ILE A 87 -0.84 -7.85 3.69
C ILE A 87 -0.60 -6.55 2.89
N GLY A 88 -0.81 -6.59 1.58
CA GLY A 88 -0.75 -5.41 0.72
C GLY A 88 -1.75 -4.31 1.08
N GLN A 89 -2.79 -4.62 1.85
CA GLN A 89 -3.79 -3.62 2.26
C GLN A 89 -3.16 -2.44 3.01
N SER A 90 -2.11 -2.66 3.80
CA SER A 90 -1.40 -1.60 4.54
C SER A 90 -0.15 -1.06 3.82
N ALA A 91 0.17 -1.53 2.61
CA ALA A 91 1.37 -1.19 1.85
C ALA A 91 1.56 0.31 1.62
N PHE A 92 0.48 1.04 1.41
CA PHE A 92 0.52 2.50 1.25
C PHE A 92 1.23 3.21 2.41
N TYR A 93 0.91 2.85 3.66
CA TYR A 93 1.56 3.48 4.82
C TYR A 93 3.04 3.11 4.93
N SER A 94 3.42 1.92 4.50
CA SER A 94 4.82 1.53 4.39
C SER A 94 5.59 2.44 3.43
N ALA A 95 5.01 2.70 2.25
CA ALA A 95 5.61 3.61 1.28
C ALA A 95 5.70 5.05 1.83
N CYS A 96 4.66 5.52 2.53
CA CYS A 96 4.67 6.84 3.16
C CYS A 96 5.80 6.97 4.17
N ILE A 97 5.96 6.00 5.07
CA ILE A 97 7.03 6.00 6.08
C ILE A 97 8.40 6.03 5.39
N TRP A 98 8.61 5.18 4.39
CA TRP A 98 9.86 5.15 3.63
C TRP A 98 10.15 6.48 2.93
N ALA A 99 9.14 7.13 2.37
CA ALA A 99 9.25 8.41 1.67
C ALA A 99 9.36 9.62 2.60
N GLY A 100 9.32 9.45 3.92
CA GLY A 100 9.23 10.55 4.87
C GLY A 100 7.98 11.41 4.66
N LEU A 101 6.85 10.76 4.33
CA LEU A 101 5.56 11.40 4.17
C LEU A 101 4.66 11.00 5.34
N GLU A 102 4.08 11.98 6.01
CA GLU A 102 3.27 11.78 7.21
C GLU A 102 1.82 12.24 7.02
N PRO A 103 0.99 11.48 6.26
CA PRO A 103 -0.45 11.73 6.21
C PRO A 103 -1.13 11.59 7.57
N LEU A 104 -0.53 10.78 8.45
CA LEU A 104 -0.88 10.58 9.86
C LEU A 104 0.41 10.57 10.69
N PRO A 105 0.32 10.80 12.02
CA PRO A 105 1.50 10.65 12.89
C PRO A 105 2.17 9.28 12.71
N LEU A 106 3.50 9.25 12.67
CA LEU A 106 4.28 8.03 12.45
C LEU A 106 3.88 6.85 13.35
N PRO A 107 3.61 7.03 14.67
CA PRO A 107 3.15 5.93 15.52
C PRO A 107 1.81 5.34 15.06
N VAL A 108 0.91 6.17 14.52
CA VAL A 108 -0.40 5.72 14.02
C VAL A 108 -0.22 4.87 12.76
N MET A 109 0.58 5.34 11.80
CA MET A 109 0.87 4.57 10.58
C MET A 109 1.54 3.23 10.89
N LYS A 110 2.54 3.22 11.78
CA LYS A 110 3.18 1.98 12.27
C LYS A 110 2.16 1.07 12.95
N GLY A 111 1.29 1.62 13.77
CA GLY A 111 0.24 0.88 14.45
C GLY A 111 -0.72 0.19 13.47
N ILE A 112 -1.15 0.88 12.41
CA ILE A 112 -1.99 0.28 11.35
C ILE A 112 -1.27 -0.90 10.70
N ILE A 113 -0.02 -0.72 10.26
CA ILE A 113 0.76 -1.77 9.60
C ILE A 113 0.93 -2.99 10.51
N VAL A 114 1.37 -2.78 11.74
CA VAL A 114 1.65 -3.88 12.68
C VAL A 114 0.38 -4.63 13.06
N ARG A 115 -0.73 -3.92 13.35
CA ARG A 115 -2.00 -4.58 13.65
C ARG A 115 -2.54 -5.34 12.47
N ASN A 116 -2.48 -4.77 11.26
CA ASN A 116 -2.93 -5.45 10.04
C ASN A 116 -2.08 -6.69 9.76
N LEU A 117 -0.77 -6.62 9.90
CA LEU A 117 0.12 -7.78 9.76
C LEU A 117 -0.21 -8.88 10.79
N ASN A 118 -0.35 -8.52 12.07
CA ASN A 118 -0.69 -9.47 13.11
C ASN A 118 -2.07 -10.09 12.88
N TRP A 119 -3.02 -9.31 12.41
CA TRP A 119 -4.36 -9.79 12.06
C TRP A 119 -4.30 -10.88 10.97
N TRP A 120 -3.46 -10.70 9.96
CA TRP A 120 -3.23 -11.68 8.91
C TRP A 120 -2.49 -12.92 9.41
N LEU A 121 -1.41 -12.74 10.18
CA LEU A 121 -0.59 -13.85 10.69
C LEU A 121 -1.34 -14.73 11.70
N ALA A 122 -2.37 -14.22 12.35
CA ALA A 122 -3.24 -14.98 13.22
C ALA A 122 -4.26 -15.86 12.47
N ARG A 123 -4.29 -15.82 11.13
CA ARG A 123 -5.23 -16.57 10.31
C ARG A 123 -4.56 -17.71 9.56
N PRO A 124 -5.32 -18.76 9.21
CA PRO A 124 -4.78 -19.90 8.46
C PRO A 124 -4.57 -19.51 6.97
N ILE A 125 -3.68 -18.56 6.71
CA ILE A 125 -3.38 -18.07 5.35
C ILE A 125 -2.22 -18.81 4.69
N PHE A 126 -1.57 -19.70 5.43
CA PHE A 126 -0.49 -20.56 4.95
C PHE A 126 -0.99 -22.00 4.81
N ASP A 127 -0.43 -22.74 3.87
CA ASP A 127 -0.59 -24.19 3.82
C ASP A 127 0.34 -24.90 4.83
N ARG A 128 0.32 -26.25 4.82
CA ARG A 128 1.15 -27.09 5.71
C ARG A 128 2.66 -26.87 5.52
N ASP A 129 3.07 -26.38 4.35
CA ASP A 129 4.47 -26.17 4.00
C ASP A 129 4.91 -24.70 4.22
N GLY A 130 4.02 -23.88 4.81
CA GLY A 130 4.29 -22.47 5.11
C GLY A 130 4.16 -21.54 3.90
N VAL A 131 3.51 -21.98 2.82
CA VAL A 131 3.29 -21.19 1.61
C VAL A 131 1.98 -20.43 1.70
N LEU A 132 1.97 -19.16 1.31
CA LEU A 132 0.75 -18.35 1.27
C LEU A 132 -0.25 -18.95 0.26
N THR A 133 -1.46 -19.16 0.72
CA THR A 133 -2.55 -19.71 -0.09
C THR A 133 -3.40 -18.62 -0.73
N ILE A 134 -4.03 -18.93 -1.87
CA ILE A 134 -5.09 -18.11 -2.44
C ILE A 134 -6.30 -18.10 -1.50
N GLY A 135 -6.94 -16.95 -1.39
CA GLY A 135 -8.12 -16.74 -0.56
C GLY A 135 -8.03 -15.45 0.25
N TYR A 136 -8.95 -15.26 1.18
CA TYR A 136 -8.96 -14.10 2.07
C TYR A 136 -8.63 -14.51 3.51
N GLY A 137 -9.59 -14.71 4.38
CA GLY A 137 -9.34 -15.10 5.79
C GLY A 137 -8.81 -16.54 5.97
N TYR A 138 -8.96 -17.38 4.96
CA TYR A 138 -8.53 -18.78 4.90
C TYR A 138 -8.38 -19.22 3.44
N PRO A 139 -7.80 -20.39 3.15
CA PRO A 139 -7.68 -20.91 1.78
C PRO A 139 -9.06 -21.13 1.16
N GLN A 140 -9.36 -20.41 0.09
CA GLN A 140 -10.62 -20.53 -0.67
C GLN A 140 -10.53 -19.70 -1.95
N GLN A 141 -11.38 -19.99 -2.93
CA GLN A 141 -11.35 -19.32 -4.23
C GLN A 141 -12.51 -18.34 -4.48
N TYR A 142 -13.51 -18.30 -3.59
CA TYR A 142 -14.69 -17.44 -3.79
C TYR A 142 -14.39 -15.93 -3.72
N MET A 143 -13.32 -15.54 -3.00
CA MET A 143 -12.85 -14.16 -2.92
C MET A 143 -11.56 -13.95 -3.71
N ALA A 144 -11.30 -14.80 -4.69
CA ALA A 144 -10.19 -14.70 -5.62
C ALA A 144 -10.72 -14.60 -7.03
N GLU A 145 -10.11 -13.75 -7.83
CA GLU A 145 -10.45 -13.59 -9.24
C GLU A 145 -9.71 -14.62 -10.09
N GLN A 146 -10.25 -14.90 -11.28
CA GLN A 146 -9.69 -15.87 -12.22
C GLN A 146 -8.23 -15.61 -12.65
N TYR A 147 -7.75 -14.36 -12.50
CA TYR A 147 -6.36 -14.02 -12.79
C TYR A 147 -5.41 -14.29 -11.63
N ASN A 148 -5.91 -14.66 -10.45
CA ASN A 148 -5.06 -14.98 -9.32
C ASN A 148 -4.43 -16.37 -9.47
N ALA A 149 -3.10 -16.41 -9.40
CA ALA A 149 -2.29 -17.60 -9.44
C ALA A 149 -1.69 -17.89 -8.04
N PRO A 150 -1.10 -19.07 -7.79
CA PRO A 150 -0.46 -19.39 -6.50
C PRO A 150 0.54 -18.36 -6.00
N GLY A 151 1.20 -17.62 -6.89
CA GLY A 151 2.10 -16.52 -6.54
C GLY A 151 1.42 -15.19 -6.19
N SER A 152 0.13 -15.03 -6.50
CA SER A 152 -0.57 -13.76 -6.32
C SER A 152 -0.60 -13.23 -4.88
N PRO A 153 -0.74 -14.05 -3.82
CA PRO A 153 -0.70 -13.58 -2.44
C PRO A 153 0.61 -12.86 -2.08
N TYR A 154 1.70 -13.18 -2.77
CA TYR A 154 3.02 -12.58 -2.52
C TYR A 154 3.16 -11.15 -3.04
N TRP A 155 2.24 -10.65 -3.86
CA TRP A 155 2.19 -9.24 -4.25
C TRP A 155 2.04 -8.32 -3.05
N GLY A 156 1.31 -8.74 -2.02
CA GLY A 156 1.17 -7.98 -0.78
C GLY A 156 2.48 -7.72 -0.02
N ARG A 157 3.53 -8.51 -0.31
CA ARG A 157 4.85 -8.38 0.33
C ARG A 157 5.57 -7.09 -0.07
N GLU A 158 5.29 -6.51 -1.22
CA GLU A 158 5.95 -5.29 -1.69
C GLU A 158 5.82 -4.14 -0.69
N GLY A 159 4.67 -4.02 -0.04
CA GLY A 159 4.46 -2.98 0.98
C GLY A 159 5.28 -3.15 2.25
N LEU A 160 5.59 -4.38 2.65
CA LEU A 160 6.38 -4.65 3.87
C LEU A 160 7.88 -4.49 3.61
N PHE A 161 8.34 -4.73 2.39
CA PHE A 161 9.75 -4.65 2.04
C PHE A 161 10.31 -3.23 2.24
N VAL A 162 9.49 -2.21 2.04
CA VAL A 162 9.89 -0.80 2.21
C VAL A 162 10.05 -0.42 3.69
N CYS A 163 9.42 -1.15 4.62
CA CYS A 163 9.52 -0.91 6.06
C CYS A 163 10.69 -1.62 6.74
N TRP A 164 11.34 -2.57 6.08
CA TRP A 164 12.39 -3.37 6.72
C TRP A 164 13.58 -2.57 7.26
N PRO A 165 14.04 -1.49 6.64
CA PRO A 165 15.10 -0.65 7.19
C PRO A 165 14.59 0.59 7.94
N CYS A 166 13.40 0.56 8.57
CA CYS A 166 12.91 1.72 9.30
C CYS A 166 13.79 1.98 10.52
N PRO A 167 14.60 3.07 10.53
CA PRO A 167 15.40 3.40 11.72
C PRO A 167 14.44 3.71 12.88
N THR A 168 14.70 3.13 14.02
CA THR A 168 13.97 3.41 15.27
C THR A 168 14.26 4.81 15.83
N THR A 169 15.08 5.61 15.15
CA THR A 169 15.47 6.96 15.57
C THR A 169 15.02 8.01 14.58
N THR A 170 14.43 9.06 15.12
CA THR A 170 14.17 10.34 14.46
C THR A 170 15.46 10.88 13.81
N ARG A 171 15.62 10.70 12.51
CA ARG A 171 16.65 11.42 11.75
C ARG A 171 15.97 12.59 11.04
N SER A 172 16.41 13.79 11.38
CA SER A 172 16.18 15.00 10.60
C SER A 172 16.97 14.90 9.28
N GLY A 173 16.29 14.56 8.20
CA GLY A 173 16.87 14.53 6.84
C GLY A 173 16.14 13.51 5.94
N PRO A 174 16.14 13.73 4.61
CA PRO A 174 15.54 12.78 3.67
C PRO A 174 16.23 11.42 3.77
N PRO A 175 15.50 10.30 3.73
CA PRO A 175 16.06 8.97 3.80
C PRO A 175 17.01 8.73 2.61
N ARG A 176 18.21 8.23 2.89
CA ARG A 176 19.08 7.73 1.83
C ARG A 176 18.51 6.42 1.30
N PRO A 177 18.48 6.22 -0.02
CA PRO A 177 18.08 4.93 -0.58
C PRO A 177 18.99 3.83 -0.03
N PRO A 178 18.45 2.62 0.22
CA PRO A 178 19.25 1.49 0.68
C PRO A 178 20.38 1.21 -0.31
N ARG A 179 21.61 1.06 0.20
CA ARG A 179 22.72 0.59 -0.63
C ARG A 179 22.47 -0.90 -0.93
N CYS A 180 22.52 -1.26 -2.20
CA CYS A 180 22.62 -2.66 -2.58
C CYS A 180 23.88 -3.25 -1.93
N PRO A 181 23.83 -4.47 -1.37
CA PRO A 181 25.04 -5.15 -0.93
C PRO A 181 25.95 -5.31 -2.15
N SER A 182 27.17 -4.83 -2.01
CA SER A 182 28.22 -5.07 -2.98
C SER A 182 28.48 -6.58 -3.02
N SER A 183 28.34 -7.16 -4.21
CA SER A 183 28.77 -8.52 -4.55
C SER A 183 30.24 -8.78 -4.19
#